data_326ab1e986b7285bcaa2ebefcaadc49d
#
_entry.id   326ab1e986b7285bcaa2ebefcaadc49d
#
_cell.length_a   1.000
_cell.length_b   1.000
_cell.length_c   1.000
_cell.angle_alpha   90.00
_cell.angle_beta   90.00
_cell.angle_gamma   90.00
#
_symmetry.space_group_name_H-M   'P 1'
#
loop_
_entity.id
_entity.type
_entity.pdbx_description
1 polymer ?
#
loop_
_entity_poly.entity_id
_entity_poly.type
_entity_poly.pdbx_seq_one_letter_code
_entity_poly.pdbx_strand_id
1 'polypeptide(L)'
;MAKKDNIFKAGNFNDLPFSFNEEVTEVFEDMIDRSVPGYKSRLKLIENLGKNYYQNNSSCYDLGCSLGASTLNLLKAVGKKEGQIYAVDNSKAMISSCNSKFKNLTDSKKLDFINQDLEVIEIKDASVVVINYVLQFIESSKREKLLEKVFCGMKKNGLLILSEKTHFDNKYRNQTLFNLHHNFKSKNGYTKMEISRKRDALEGVLITDLEKDHRQRLSKIGFREIRKVMSNLNFFTLIAQK
;
A
#
# COMPACT_ATOMS: atom_id res chain seq x y z
N MET A 1 6.61 -8.59 -19.53
CA MET A 1 7.49 -7.75 -18.68
C MET A 1 6.77 -6.44 -18.43
N ALA A 2 6.84 -5.89 -17.22
CA ALA A 2 6.28 -4.57 -16.94
C ALA A 2 6.93 -3.51 -17.83
N LYS A 3 6.15 -2.55 -18.29
CA LYS A 3 6.63 -1.40 -19.08
C LYS A 3 7.57 -0.56 -18.21
N LYS A 4 8.66 -0.07 -18.75
CA LYS A 4 9.63 0.75 -17.98
C LYS A 4 9.04 2.13 -17.68
N ASP A 5 9.15 2.58 -16.44
CA ASP A 5 8.74 3.94 -16.02
C ASP A 5 9.64 4.99 -16.69
N ASN A 6 9.05 5.73 -17.61
CA ASN A 6 9.63 6.83 -18.36
C ASN A 6 8.82 8.13 -18.23
N ILE A 7 7.80 8.18 -17.36
CA ILE A 7 6.87 9.32 -17.23
C ILE A 7 7.62 10.61 -16.92
N PHE A 8 8.64 10.53 -16.07
CA PHE A 8 9.40 11.71 -15.62
C PHE A 8 10.63 12.04 -16.47
N LYS A 9 10.81 11.38 -17.63
CA LYS A 9 11.87 11.73 -18.57
C LYS A 9 11.61 13.07 -19.25
N ALA A 10 12.70 13.68 -19.75
CA ALA A 10 12.59 14.87 -20.59
C ALA A 10 11.72 14.59 -21.82
N GLY A 11 10.77 15.46 -22.10
CA GLY A 11 9.82 15.34 -23.21
C GLY A 11 8.51 14.60 -22.89
N ASN A 12 8.44 13.84 -21.80
CA ASN A 12 7.22 13.12 -21.40
C ASN A 12 6.52 13.76 -20.17
N PHE A 13 7.23 14.59 -19.43
CA PHE A 13 6.72 15.18 -18.18
C PHE A 13 5.85 16.42 -18.49
N ASN A 14 4.63 16.38 -18.02
CA ASN A 14 3.71 17.53 -17.93
C ASN A 14 3.63 17.92 -16.45
N ASP A 15 3.90 19.15 -16.09
CA ASP A 15 3.96 19.67 -14.70
C ASP A 15 2.63 19.53 -13.91
N LEU A 16 1.93 18.40 -14.07
CA LEU A 16 0.70 18.08 -13.35
C LEU A 16 0.97 17.32 -12.06
N PRO A 17 0.12 17.48 -11.04
CA PRO A 17 0.17 16.66 -9.83
C PRO A 17 0.06 15.16 -10.16
N PHE A 18 0.75 14.33 -9.38
CA PHE A 18 0.72 12.88 -9.56
C PHE A 18 -0.70 12.33 -9.39
N SER A 19 -1.12 11.49 -10.33
CA SER A 19 -2.40 10.78 -10.26
C SER A 19 -2.24 9.32 -10.72
N PHE A 20 -3.04 8.43 -10.15
CA PHE A 20 -3.05 7.00 -10.51
C PHE A 20 -3.92 6.77 -11.76
N ASN A 21 -3.54 7.41 -12.86
CA ASN A 21 -4.20 7.34 -14.16
C ASN A 21 -3.73 6.13 -15.00
N GLU A 22 -4.18 6.05 -16.25
CA GLU A 22 -3.83 4.97 -17.19
C GLU A 22 -2.32 4.92 -17.47
N GLU A 23 -1.68 6.08 -17.69
CA GLU A 23 -0.25 6.17 -17.98
C GLU A 23 0.59 5.64 -16.81
N VAL A 24 0.26 6.01 -15.58
CA VAL A 24 0.90 5.50 -14.37
C VAL A 24 0.62 4.00 -14.21
N THR A 25 -0.60 3.54 -14.49
CA THR A 25 -0.99 2.12 -14.39
C THR A 25 -0.09 1.23 -15.25
N GLU A 26 0.24 1.64 -16.47
CA GLU A 26 1.09 0.85 -17.39
C GLU A 26 2.51 0.60 -16.87
N VAL A 27 3.07 1.51 -16.09
CA VAL A 27 4.46 1.48 -15.62
C VAL A 27 4.59 1.26 -14.11
N PHE A 28 3.48 1.13 -13.39
CA PHE A 28 3.47 1.16 -11.93
C PHE A 28 4.30 0.05 -11.28
N GLU A 29 4.33 -1.15 -11.85
CA GLU A 29 5.14 -2.26 -11.31
C GLU A 29 6.64 -1.91 -11.35
N ASP A 30 7.16 -1.36 -12.45
CA ASP A 30 8.55 -0.89 -12.57
C ASP A 30 8.78 0.33 -11.66
N MET A 31 7.80 1.25 -11.63
CA MET A 31 7.86 2.45 -10.82
C MET A 31 8.02 2.15 -9.32
N ILE A 32 7.25 1.21 -8.78
CA ILE A 32 7.29 0.89 -7.35
C ILE A 32 8.54 0.05 -7.00
N ASP A 33 8.93 -0.90 -7.85
CA ASP A 33 10.12 -1.73 -7.65
C ASP A 33 11.39 -0.87 -7.58
N ARG A 34 11.48 0.14 -8.43
CA ARG A 34 12.61 1.08 -8.49
C ARG A 34 12.57 2.19 -7.44
N SER A 35 11.41 2.45 -6.82
CA SER A 35 11.23 3.59 -5.90
C SER A 35 11.08 3.18 -4.43
N VAL A 36 10.63 1.96 -4.12
CA VAL A 36 10.32 1.53 -2.76
C VAL A 36 11.30 0.46 -2.28
N PRO A 37 12.24 0.80 -1.39
CA PRO A 37 13.22 -0.16 -0.89
C PRO A 37 12.54 -1.30 -0.11
N GLY A 38 12.93 -2.54 -0.42
CA GLY A 38 12.40 -3.74 0.23
C GLY A 38 10.96 -4.12 -0.16
N TYR A 39 10.44 -3.61 -1.28
CA TYR A 39 9.05 -3.87 -1.69
C TYR A 39 8.74 -5.37 -1.83
N LYS A 40 9.56 -6.14 -2.54
CA LYS A 40 9.37 -7.60 -2.72
C LYS A 40 9.38 -8.37 -1.39
N SER A 41 10.30 -8.01 -0.49
CA SER A 41 10.35 -8.61 0.85
C SER A 41 9.11 -8.30 1.67
N ARG A 42 8.53 -7.10 1.50
CA ARG A 42 7.28 -6.70 2.15
C ARG A 42 6.08 -7.48 1.62
N LEU A 43 6.02 -7.73 0.33
CA LEU A 43 4.99 -8.59 -0.25
C LEU A 43 5.08 -10.01 0.33
N LYS A 44 6.28 -10.56 0.48
CA LYS A 44 6.49 -11.87 1.12
C LYS A 44 6.12 -11.88 2.61
N LEU A 45 6.38 -10.78 3.32
CA LEU A 45 5.94 -10.59 4.70
C LEU A 45 4.40 -10.60 4.80
N ILE A 46 3.69 -9.91 3.89
CA ILE A 46 2.23 -9.94 3.81
C ILE A 46 1.70 -11.38 3.63
N GLU A 47 2.30 -12.16 2.72
CA GLU A 47 1.95 -13.57 2.53
C GLU A 47 2.13 -14.38 3.84
N ASN A 48 3.27 -14.25 4.49
CA ASN A 48 3.56 -15.01 5.71
C ASN A 48 2.64 -14.61 6.87
N LEU A 49 2.40 -13.32 7.07
CA LEU A 49 1.46 -12.83 8.09
C LEU A 49 0.04 -13.28 7.77
N GLY A 50 -0.38 -13.18 6.51
CA GLY A 50 -1.69 -13.67 6.07
C GLY A 50 -1.88 -15.16 6.39
N LYS A 51 -0.89 -16.02 6.12
CA LYS A 51 -0.96 -17.46 6.45
C LYS A 51 -1.20 -17.73 7.94
N ASN A 52 -0.56 -16.93 8.81
CA ASN A 52 -0.62 -17.14 10.25
C ASN A 52 -1.89 -16.57 10.90
N TYR A 53 -2.44 -15.47 10.36
CA TYR A 53 -3.55 -14.74 10.97
C TYR A 53 -4.89 -14.93 10.26
N TYR A 54 -4.89 -15.49 9.06
CA TYR A 54 -6.14 -15.74 8.35
C TYR A 54 -7.01 -16.76 9.10
N GLN A 55 -8.23 -16.36 9.40
CA GLN A 55 -9.25 -17.21 10.04
C GLN A 55 -10.15 -17.80 8.95
N ASN A 56 -10.41 -19.10 8.98
CA ASN A 56 -11.29 -19.74 8.01
C ASN A 56 -12.70 -19.11 8.00
N ASN A 57 -13.37 -19.07 6.87
CA ASN A 57 -14.67 -18.42 6.69
C ASN A 57 -14.67 -16.92 7.10
N SER A 58 -13.58 -16.23 6.81
CA SER A 58 -13.46 -14.79 7.03
C SER A 58 -13.12 -14.07 5.73
N SER A 59 -13.03 -12.74 5.82
CA SER A 59 -12.59 -11.90 4.72
C SER A 59 -11.15 -11.43 4.91
N CYS A 60 -10.46 -11.20 3.78
CA CYS A 60 -9.27 -10.37 3.69
C CYS A 60 -9.57 -9.11 2.89
N TYR A 61 -8.96 -8.00 3.27
CA TYR A 61 -9.05 -6.75 2.51
C TYR A 61 -7.66 -6.25 2.14
N ASP A 62 -7.51 -5.88 0.86
CA ASP A 62 -6.36 -5.12 0.34
C ASP A 62 -6.88 -3.72 -0.03
N LEU A 63 -6.69 -2.77 0.88
CA LEU A 63 -7.20 -1.41 0.76
C LEU A 63 -6.18 -0.52 0.06
N GLY A 64 -6.50 -0.03 -1.14
CA GLY A 64 -5.58 0.61 -2.07
C GLY A 64 -4.74 -0.44 -2.80
N CYS A 65 -5.41 -1.42 -3.42
CA CYS A 65 -4.76 -2.61 -3.98
C CYS A 65 -3.89 -2.33 -5.21
N SER A 66 -4.07 -1.19 -5.88
CA SER A 66 -3.34 -0.82 -7.10
C SER A 66 -3.41 -1.97 -8.15
N LEU A 67 -2.28 -2.49 -8.61
CA LEU A 67 -2.21 -3.61 -9.56
C LEU A 67 -2.28 -5.01 -8.90
N GLY A 68 -2.75 -5.12 -7.66
CA GLY A 68 -3.03 -6.37 -6.97
C GLY A 68 -1.80 -7.13 -6.46
N ALA A 69 -0.65 -6.47 -6.27
CA ALA A 69 0.55 -7.15 -5.79
C ALA A 69 0.38 -7.71 -4.36
N SER A 70 -0.19 -6.94 -3.43
CA SER A 70 -0.52 -7.41 -2.08
C SER A 70 -1.65 -8.43 -2.12
N THR A 71 -2.66 -8.20 -2.96
CA THR A 71 -3.80 -9.10 -3.20
C THR A 71 -3.35 -10.51 -3.59
N LEU A 72 -2.39 -10.61 -4.54
CA LEU A 72 -1.84 -11.91 -4.97
C LEU A 72 -1.15 -12.65 -3.81
N ASN A 73 -0.48 -11.93 -2.92
CA ASN A 73 0.17 -12.52 -1.75
C ASN A 73 -0.84 -12.92 -0.66
N LEU A 74 -1.94 -12.19 -0.51
CA LEU A 74 -3.08 -12.61 0.32
C LEU A 74 -3.74 -13.86 -0.25
N LEU A 75 -3.94 -13.94 -1.56
CA LEU A 75 -4.51 -15.13 -2.21
C LEU A 75 -3.64 -16.37 -1.95
N LYS A 76 -2.32 -16.26 -2.05
CA LYS A 76 -1.38 -17.34 -1.67
C LYS A 76 -1.46 -17.68 -0.18
N ALA A 77 -1.69 -16.69 0.68
CA ALA A 77 -1.82 -16.89 2.12
C ALA A 77 -3.10 -17.66 2.48
N VAL A 78 -4.22 -17.29 1.88
CA VAL A 78 -5.53 -17.97 2.06
C VAL A 78 -5.49 -19.39 1.48
N GLY A 79 -4.89 -19.57 0.31
CA GLY A 79 -4.73 -20.87 -0.32
C GLY A 79 -6.06 -21.58 -0.57
N LYS A 80 -6.20 -22.80 -0.02
CA LYS A 80 -7.42 -23.62 -0.15
C LYS A 80 -8.48 -23.32 0.92
N LYS A 81 -8.18 -22.49 1.92
CA LYS A 81 -9.13 -22.15 2.98
C LYS A 81 -10.34 -21.41 2.39
N GLU A 82 -11.48 -21.53 3.05
CA GLU A 82 -12.71 -20.84 2.65
C GLU A 82 -12.69 -19.38 3.10
N GLY A 83 -13.31 -18.51 2.30
CA GLY A 83 -13.44 -17.08 2.57
C GLY A 83 -13.24 -16.22 1.33
N GLN A 84 -13.24 -14.92 1.51
CA GLN A 84 -13.27 -13.93 0.44
C GLN A 84 -12.12 -12.93 0.56
N ILE A 85 -11.58 -12.51 -0.56
CA ILE A 85 -10.59 -11.42 -0.65
C ILE A 85 -11.23 -10.26 -1.41
N TYR A 86 -11.26 -9.11 -0.78
CA TYR A 86 -11.70 -7.85 -1.37
C TYR A 86 -10.50 -6.94 -1.63
N ALA A 87 -10.25 -6.66 -2.89
CA ALA A 87 -9.19 -5.76 -3.33
C ALA A 87 -9.81 -4.45 -3.82
N VAL A 88 -9.57 -3.37 -3.11
CA VAL A 88 -10.28 -2.11 -3.31
C VAL A 88 -9.32 -1.03 -3.74
N ASP A 89 -9.67 -0.29 -4.80
CA ASP A 89 -8.95 0.91 -5.24
C ASP A 89 -9.91 1.89 -5.91
N ASN A 90 -9.68 3.18 -5.77
CA ASN A 90 -10.51 4.19 -6.41
C ASN A 90 -10.05 4.51 -7.85
N SER A 91 -8.90 4.03 -8.28
CA SER A 91 -8.43 4.16 -9.67
C SER A 91 -9.13 3.14 -10.58
N LYS A 92 -9.99 3.63 -11.46
CA LYS A 92 -10.65 2.80 -12.49
C LYS A 92 -9.63 2.09 -13.40
N ALA A 93 -8.52 2.75 -13.73
CA ALA A 93 -7.46 2.19 -14.57
C ALA A 93 -6.79 1.00 -13.87
N MET A 94 -6.44 1.13 -12.58
CA MET A 94 -5.84 0.06 -11.78
C MET A 94 -6.79 -1.16 -11.69
N ILE A 95 -8.06 -0.94 -11.35
CA ILE A 95 -9.05 -2.02 -11.21
C ILE A 95 -9.34 -2.70 -12.57
N SER A 96 -9.44 -1.94 -13.67
CA SER A 96 -9.60 -2.54 -15.00
C SER A 96 -8.41 -3.43 -15.38
N SER A 97 -7.19 -3.00 -15.06
CA SER A 97 -5.98 -3.79 -15.27
C SER A 97 -5.99 -5.07 -14.42
N CYS A 98 -6.41 -4.98 -13.13
CA CYS A 98 -6.56 -6.14 -12.26
C CYS A 98 -7.58 -7.14 -12.79
N ASN A 99 -8.76 -6.70 -13.18
CA ASN A 99 -9.81 -7.56 -13.73
C ASN A 99 -9.33 -8.31 -14.98
N SER A 100 -8.57 -7.65 -15.85
CA SER A 100 -7.99 -8.31 -17.03
C SER A 100 -6.90 -9.30 -16.65
N LYS A 101 -5.97 -8.92 -15.76
CA LYS A 101 -4.81 -9.72 -15.36
C LYS A 101 -5.19 -10.95 -14.53
N PHE A 102 -6.22 -10.83 -13.70
CA PHE A 102 -6.62 -11.87 -12.73
C PHE A 102 -7.96 -12.52 -13.07
N LYS A 103 -8.45 -12.40 -14.30
CA LYS A 103 -9.74 -12.94 -14.75
C LYS A 103 -9.96 -14.38 -14.28
N ASN A 104 -9.02 -15.28 -14.52
CA ASN A 104 -9.14 -16.69 -14.13
C ASN A 104 -9.19 -16.92 -12.61
N LEU A 105 -8.71 -15.96 -11.79
CA LEU A 105 -8.74 -16.03 -10.33
C LEU A 105 -10.05 -15.46 -9.76
N THR A 106 -10.61 -14.41 -10.39
CA THR A 106 -11.91 -13.84 -10.01
C THR A 106 -13.06 -14.78 -10.32
N ASP A 107 -12.95 -15.58 -11.40
CA ASP A 107 -13.95 -16.61 -11.75
C ASP A 107 -14.11 -17.69 -10.64
N SER A 108 -13.12 -17.85 -9.77
CA SER A 108 -13.20 -18.75 -8.61
C SER A 108 -14.08 -18.22 -7.46
N LYS A 109 -14.64 -17.03 -7.57
CA LYS A 109 -15.45 -16.33 -6.56
C LYS A 109 -14.77 -16.12 -5.20
N LYS A 110 -13.44 -16.24 -5.13
CA LYS A 110 -12.66 -15.97 -3.91
C LYS A 110 -12.01 -14.60 -3.89
N LEU A 111 -12.07 -13.85 -4.98
CA LEU A 111 -11.40 -12.58 -5.16
C LEU A 111 -12.31 -11.62 -5.92
N ASP A 112 -12.57 -10.48 -5.31
CA ASP A 112 -13.29 -9.37 -5.93
C ASP A 112 -12.40 -8.13 -6.00
N PHE A 113 -12.30 -7.53 -7.19
CA PHE A 113 -11.71 -6.22 -7.40
C PHE A 113 -12.82 -5.16 -7.45
N ILE A 114 -12.77 -4.22 -6.51
CA ILE A 114 -13.83 -3.22 -6.30
C ILE A 114 -13.27 -1.83 -6.61
N ASN A 115 -13.88 -1.16 -7.60
CA ASN A 115 -13.57 0.25 -7.84
C ASN A 115 -14.42 1.13 -6.94
N GLN A 116 -13.86 1.53 -5.80
CA GLN A 116 -14.56 2.32 -4.80
C GLN A 116 -13.58 3.13 -3.95
N ASP A 117 -14.03 4.28 -3.46
CA ASP A 117 -13.28 5.06 -2.48
C ASP A 117 -13.29 4.38 -1.11
N LEU A 118 -12.15 4.41 -0.41
CA LEU A 118 -12.01 3.82 0.92
C LEU A 118 -12.84 4.53 1.99
N GLU A 119 -13.28 5.76 1.73
CA GLU A 119 -14.16 6.49 2.65
C GLU A 119 -15.55 5.85 2.75
N VAL A 120 -16.00 5.14 1.71
CA VAL A 120 -17.35 4.56 1.65
C VAL A 120 -17.39 3.04 1.69
N ILE A 121 -16.22 2.36 1.59
CA ILE A 121 -16.18 0.89 1.64
C ILE A 121 -16.71 0.36 2.97
N GLU A 122 -17.50 -0.68 2.93
CA GLU A 122 -17.91 -1.44 4.10
C GLU A 122 -16.94 -2.61 4.32
N ILE A 123 -16.49 -2.76 5.57
CA ILE A 123 -15.56 -3.83 5.96
C ILE A 123 -16.30 -4.75 6.91
N LYS A 124 -16.36 -6.05 6.59
CA LYS A 124 -17.06 -7.07 7.38
C LYS A 124 -16.21 -8.32 7.55
N ASP A 125 -16.25 -8.89 8.73
CA ASP A 125 -15.65 -10.19 9.09
C ASP A 125 -14.18 -10.33 8.66
N ALA A 126 -13.42 -9.24 8.69
CA ALA A 126 -12.05 -9.22 8.23
C ALA A 126 -11.10 -9.82 9.26
N SER A 127 -10.40 -10.91 8.91
CA SER A 127 -9.32 -11.46 9.72
C SER A 127 -7.95 -10.87 9.36
N VAL A 128 -7.77 -10.41 8.12
CA VAL A 128 -6.54 -9.74 7.68
C VAL A 128 -6.91 -8.53 6.84
N VAL A 129 -6.37 -7.37 7.19
CA VAL A 129 -6.49 -6.13 6.40
C VAL A 129 -5.09 -5.63 6.07
N VAL A 130 -4.85 -5.33 4.81
CA VAL A 130 -3.61 -4.74 4.32
C VAL A 130 -3.88 -3.31 3.87
N ILE A 131 -3.05 -2.39 4.34
CA ILE A 131 -2.94 -1.00 3.87
C ILE A 131 -1.47 -0.78 3.53
N ASN A 132 -1.14 -0.81 2.24
CA ASN A 132 0.26 -0.84 1.79
C ASN A 132 0.60 0.41 0.96
N TYR A 133 1.10 1.45 1.62
CA TYR A 133 1.42 2.78 1.06
C TYR A 133 0.20 3.57 0.58
N VAL A 134 -0.84 3.60 1.38
CA VAL A 134 -2.12 4.22 1.03
C VAL A 134 -2.44 5.44 1.87
N LEU A 135 -2.26 5.39 3.21
CA LEU A 135 -2.65 6.50 4.08
C LEU A 135 -1.95 7.81 3.72
N GLN A 136 -0.73 7.73 3.20
CA GLN A 136 0.03 8.89 2.75
C GLN A 136 -0.64 9.67 1.58
N PHE A 137 -1.63 9.06 0.89
CA PHE A 137 -2.43 9.68 -0.17
C PHE A 137 -3.84 10.07 0.29
N ILE A 138 -4.18 9.76 1.54
CA ILE A 138 -5.44 10.14 2.16
C ILE A 138 -5.22 11.40 2.99
N GLU A 139 -6.16 12.33 2.92
CA GLU A 139 -6.17 13.54 3.75
C GLU A 139 -5.99 13.19 5.23
N SER A 140 -5.09 13.90 5.93
CA SER A 140 -4.71 13.56 7.31
C SER A 140 -5.90 13.50 8.26
N SER A 141 -6.90 14.37 8.07
CA SER A 141 -8.16 14.44 8.85
C SER A 141 -9.03 13.17 8.70
N LYS A 142 -8.90 12.42 7.60
CA LYS A 142 -9.73 11.25 7.28
C LYS A 142 -9.08 9.92 7.66
N ARG A 143 -7.77 9.89 7.93
CA ARG A 143 -6.99 8.67 8.21
C ARG A 143 -7.49 7.91 9.44
N GLU A 144 -7.81 8.64 10.53
CA GLU A 144 -8.32 8.04 11.78
C GLU A 144 -9.66 7.36 11.53
N LYS A 145 -10.60 8.04 10.88
CA LYS A 145 -11.94 7.51 10.56
C LYS A 145 -11.87 6.26 9.68
N LEU A 146 -10.95 6.21 8.71
CA LEU A 146 -10.73 4.99 7.91
C LEU A 146 -10.24 3.83 8.78
N LEU A 147 -9.27 4.06 9.66
CA LEU A 147 -8.73 3.03 10.55
C LEU A 147 -9.74 2.57 11.61
N GLU A 148 -10.62 3.45 12.10
CA GLU A 148 -11.76 3.10 12.96
C GLU A 148 -12.72 2.15 12.23
N LYS A 149 -13.07 2.46 10.97
CA LYS A 149 -13.90 1.59 10.13
C LYS A 149 -13.25 0.22 9.94
N VAL A 150 -11.94 0.17 9.67
CA VAL A 150 -11.17 -1.08 9.59
C VAL A 150 -11.30 -1.85 10.90
N PHE A 151 -11.02 -1.20 12.03
CA PHE A 151 -11.11 -1.84 13.35
C PHE A 151 -12.51 -2.41 13.62
N CYS A 152 -13.56 -1.64 13.37
CA CYS A 152 -14.94 -2.10 13.57
C CYS A 152 -15.26 -3.34 12.74
N GLY A 153 -14.85 -3.38 11.46
CA GLY A 153 -15.13 -4.47 10.53
C GLY A 153 -14.24 -5.70 10.70
N MET A 154 -13.17 -5.62 11.50
CA MET A 154 -12.30 -6.76 11.76
C MET A 154 -12.88 -7.73 12.79
N LYS A 155 -12.57 -9.00 12.64
CA LYS A 155 -12.83 -10.04 13.64
C LYS A 155 -11.88 -9.91 14.82
N LYS A 156 -12.29 -10.44 15.97
CA LYS A 156 -11.39 -10.58 17.15
C LYS A 156 -10.13 -11.35 16.74
N ASN A 157 -8.98 -10.91 17.21
CA ASN A 157 -7.64 -11.40 16.84
C ASN A 157 -7.29 -11.23 15.35
N GLY A 158 -8.04 -10.44 14.60
CA GLY A 158 -7.68 -10.05 13.23
C GLY A 158 -6.44 -9.18 13.20
N LEU A 159 -5.71 -9.22 12.09
CA LEU A 159 -4.45 -8.50 11.88
C LEU A 159 -4.61 -7.39 10.86
N LEU A 160 -4.25 -6.17 11.25
CA LEU A 160 -3.95 -5.08 10.32
C LEU A 160 -2.45 -5.09 9.99
N ILE A 161 -2.11 -5.02 8.71
CA ILE A 161 -0.76 -4.83 8.17
C ILE A 161 -0.72 -3.45 7.52
N LEU A 162 -0.02 -2.52 8.15
CA LEU A 162 0.10 -1.13 7.70
C LEU A 162 1.52 -0.81 7.30
N SER A 163 1.75 -0.51 6.02
CA SER A 163 3.05 -0.06 5.51
C SER A 163 2.95 1.35 4.99
N GLU A 164 3.87 2.22 5.42
CA GLU A 164 3.89 3.62 5.02
C GLU A 164 5.33 4.15 4.88
N LYS A 165 5.46 5.24 4.15
CA LYS A 165 6.64 6.10 4.17
C LYS A 165 6.50 7.07 5.34
N THR A 166 7.61 7.38 6.02
CA THR A 166 7.64 8.31 7.15
C THR A 166 8.71 9.38 6.96
N HIS A 167 8.54 10.48 7.65
CA HIS A 167 9.59 11.46 7.92
C HIS A 167 10.01 11.38 9.39
N PHE A 168 10.98 12.19 9.81
CA PHE A 168 11.52 12.21 11.17
C PHE A 168 11.60 13.63 11.69
N ASP A 169 11.33 13.83 12.97
CA ASP A 169 11.48 15.15 13.64
C ASP A 169 12.92 15.64 13.60
N ASN A 170 13.89 14.75 13.66
CA ASN A 170 15.30 15.08 13.58
C ASN A 170 15.70 15.43 12.13
N LYS A 171 16.03 16.69 11.87
CA LYS A 171 16.40 17.20 10.54
C LYS A 171 17.59 16.48 9.92
N TYR A 172 18.62 16.16 10.70
CA TYR A 172 19.82 15.46 10.21
C TYR A 172 19.46 14.02 9.75
N ARG A 173 18.71 13.28 10.58
CA ARG A 173 18.24 11.96 10.22
C ARG A 173 17.34 11.98 8.97
N ASN A 174 16.45 12.96 8.90
CA ASN A 174 15.55 13.12 7.76
C ASN A 174 16.35 13.38 6.47
N GLN A 175 17.33 14.29 6.50
CA GLN A 175 18.19 14.58 5.35
C GLN A 175 19.05 13.38 4.94
N THR A 176 19.60 12.66 5.90
CA THR A 176 20.41 11.46 5.63
C THR A 176 19.57 10.39 4.91
N LEU A 177 18.39 10.10 5.42
CA LEU A 177 17.51 9.10 4.81
C LEU A 177 16.94 9.55 3.46
N PHE A 178 16.70 10.85 3.29
CA PHE A 178 16.36 11.43 2.00
C PHE A 178 17.47 11.17 0.96
N ASN A 179 18.72 11.46 1.31
CA ASN A 179 19.86 11.24 0.42
C ASN A 179 20.05 9.74 0.09
N LEU A 180 19.93 8.86 1.08
CA LEU A 180 20.00 7.41 0.87
C LEU A 180 18.88 6.91 -0.04
N HIS A 181 17.67 7.42 0.10
CA HIS A 181 16.53 7.07 -0.77
C HIS A 181 16.73 7.61 -2.20
N HIS A 182 17.31 8.80 -2.36
CA HIS A 182 17.73 9.33 -3.67
C HIS A 182 18.76 8.41 -4.35
N ASN A 183 19.79 8.02 -3.60
CA ASN A 183 20.82 7.10 -4.09
C ASN A 183 20.23 5.73 -4.47
N PHE A 184 19.27 5.21 -3.69
CA PHE A 184 18.57 3.97 -4.02
C PHE A 184 17.86 4.08 -5.38
N LYS A 185 17.10 5.16 -5.61
CA LYS A 185 16.42 5.38 -6.90
C LYS A 185 17.40 5.53 -8.06
N SER A 186 18.49 6.26 -7.85
CA SER A 186 19.54 6.43 -8.88
C SER A 186 20.22 5.10 -9.24
N LYS A 187 20.52 4.25 -8.24
CA LYS A 187 21.07 2.90 -8.47
C LYS A 187 20.10 1.99 -9.23
N ASN A 188 18.79 2.24 -9.09
CA ASN A 188 17.73 1.54 -9.83
C ASN A 188 17.43 2.17 -11.20
N GLY A 189 18.30 3.06 -11.69
CA GLY A 189 18.29 3.58 -13.04
C GLY A 189 17.43 4.83 -13.28
N TYR A 190 17.01 5.56 -12.24
CA TYR A 190 16.46 6.91 -12.39
C TYR A 190 17.58 7.95 -12.45
N THR A 191 17.46 8.92 -13.35
CA THR A 191 18.31 10.11 -13.36
C THR A 191 17.92 11.05 -12.21
N LYS A 192 18.83 11.97 -11.84
CA LYS A 192 18.55 13.00 -10.83
C LYS A 192 17.35 13.86 -11.21
N MET A 193 17.18 14.14 -12.51
CA MET A 193 16.07 14.93 -13.03
C MET A 193 14.74 14.21 -12.89
N GLU A 194 14.66 12.92 -13.26
CA GLU A 194 13.44 12.12 -13.06
C GLU A 194 13.04 12.03 -11.58
N ILE A 195 14.04 11.89 -10.69
CA ILE A 195 13.79 11.85 -9.23
C ILE A 195 13.25 13.19 -8.74
N SER A 196 13.79 14.34 -9.23
CA SER A 196 13.30 15.66 -8.86
C SER A 196 11.86 15.87 -9.34
N ARG A 197 11.60 15.66 -10.63
CA ARG A 197 10.26 15.83 -11.22
C ARG A 197 9.20 14.97 -10.53
N LYS A 198 9.54 13.71 -10.26
CA LYS A 198 8.63 12.82 -9.51
C LYS A 198 8.36 13.32 -8.09
N ARG A 199 9.37 13.90 -7.42
CA ARG A 199 9.17 14.52 -6.11
C ARG A 199 8.23 15.72 -6.21
N ASP A 200 8.47 16.59 -7.19
CA ASP A 200 7.70 17.80 -7.39
C ASP A 200 6.22 17.46 -7.74
N ALA A 201 6.00 16.45 -8.59
CA ALA A 201 4.65 15.94 -8.88
C ALA A 201 3.93 15.32 -7.65
N LEU A 202 4.69 14.78 -6.70
CA LEU A 202 4.15 14.19 -5.44
C LEU A 202 4.00 15.23 -4.32
N GLU A 203 4.45 16.46 -4.50
CA GLU A 203 4.29 17.52 -3.52
C GLU A 203 2.79 17.83 -3.32
N GLY A 204 2.35 17.90 -2.07
CA GLY A 204 0.93 18.07 -1.73
C GLY A 204 0.05 16.82 -1.97
N VAL A 205 0.52 15.82 -2.75
CA VAL A 205 -0.22 14.58 -3.02
C VAL A 205 0.18 13.48 -2.04
N LEU A 206 1.47 13.31 -1.79
CA LEU A 206 2.00 12.33 -0.83
C LEU A 206 2.40 13.04 0.45
N ILE A 207 1.59 12.88 1.50
CA ILE A 207 1.79 13.50 2.81
C ILE A 207 2.08 12.41 3.84
N THR A 208 3.32 12.38 4.33
CA THR A 208 3.75 11.39 5.32
C THR A 208 3.39 11.81 6.74
N ASP A 209 3.11 10.82 7.60
CA ASP A 209 3.06 10.98 9.06
C ASP A 209 4.36 10.45 9.70
N LEU A 210 4.59 10.79 10.96
CA LEU A 210 5.61 10.14 11.78
C LEU A 210 5.16 8.72 12.17
N GLU A 211 6.10 7.79 12.34
CA GLU A 211 5.76 6.44 12.83
C GLU A 211 5.01 6.49 14.18
N LYS A 212 5.40 7.41 15.07
CA LYS A 212 4.74 7.59 16.37
C LYS A 212 3.26 7.99 16.22
N ASP A 213 2.92 8.82 15.22
CA ASP A 213 1.54 9.27 15.00
C ASP A 213 0.66 8.11 14.54
N HIS A 214 1.17 7.22 13.67
CA HIS A 214 0.48 6.00 13.29
C HIS A 214 0.23 5.10 14.50
N ARG A 215 1.24 4.89 15.38
CA ARG A 215 1.09 4.09 16.60
C ARG A 215 0.07 4.67 17.56
N GLN A 216 0.13 5.97 17.81
CA GLN A 216 -0.83 6.66 18.69
C GLN A 216 -2.26 6.54 18.17
N ARG A 217 -2.45 6.76 16.87
CA ARG A 217 -3.76 6.63 16.20
C ARG A 217 -4.32 5.21 16.33
N LEU A 218 -3.51 4.19 16.04
CA LEU A 218 -3.92 2.78 16.18
C LEU A 218 -4.25 2.43 17.64
N SER A 219 -3.44 2.87 18.61
CA SER A 219 -3.67 2.62 20.04
C SER A 219 -4.96 3.30 20.52
N LYS A 220 -5.21 4.56 20.10
CA LYS A 220 -6.42 5.32 20.42
C LYS A 220 -7.69 4.62 19.93
N ILE A 221 -7.65 4.03 18.74
CA ILE A 221 -8.76 3.28 18.12
C ILE A 221 -9.05 1.98 18.89
N GLY A 222 -8.07 1.40 19.58
CA GLY A 222 -8.22 0.18 20.35
C GLY A 222 -7.41 -1.01 19.85
N PHE A 223 -6.61 -0.83 18.80
CA PHE A 223 -5.67 -1.86 18.37
C PHE A 223 -4.64 -2.18 19.46
N ARG A 224 -4.29 -3.45 19.57
CA ARG A 224 -3.30 -3.99 20.51
C ARG A 224 -2.11 -4.55 19.74
N GLU A 225 -1.06 -4.95 20.46
CA GLU A 225 0.14 -5.60 19.88
C GLU A 225 0.71 -4.84 18.68
N ILE A 226 0.76 -3.51 18.78
CA ILE A 226 1.26 -2.66 17.69
C ILE A 226 2.78 -2.79 17.62
N ARG A 227 3.28 -3.51 16.62
CA ARG A 227 4.71 -3.82 16.46
C ARG A 227 5.21 -3.41 15.07
N LYS A 228 6.43 -2.87 15.01
CA LYS A 228 7.14 -2.69 13.76
C LYS A 228 7.85 -3.99 13.40
N VAL A 229 7.49 -4.55 12.24
CA VAL A 229 8.01 -5.84 11.77
C VAL A 229 8.97 -5.72 10.59
N MET A 230 9.00 -4.55 9.95
CA MET A 230 9.94 -4.26 8.87
C MET A 230 10.26 -2.77 8.78
N SER A 231 11.51 -2.45 8.41
CA SER A 231 11.94 -1.08 8.13
C SER A 231 13.05 -1.07 7.07
N ASN A 232 12.89 -0.24 6.04
CA ASN A 232 13.88 -0.02 4.98
C ASN A 232 13.96 1.48 4.71
N LEU A 233 15.07 2.12 5.05
CA LEU A 233 15.24 3.58 5.00
C LEU A 233 14.13 4.29 5.77
N ASN A 234 13.32 5.09 5.09
CA ASN A 234 12.16 5.80 5.64
C ASN A 234 10.82 5.12 5.27
N PHE A 235 10.83 3.80 5.07
CA PHE A 235 9.64 2.98 4.85
C PHE A 235 9.54 1.92 5.95
N PHE A 236 8.39 1.79 6.56
CA PHE A 236 8.16 0.83 7.63
C PHE A 236 6.91 -0.01 7.40
N THR A 237 6.79 -1.10 8.14
CA THR A 237 5.56 -1.88 8.28
C THR A 237 5.25 -2.08 9.75
N LEU A 238 4.07 -1.68 10.16
CA LEU A 238 3.46 -2.02 11.44
C LEU A 238 2.49 -3.17 11.26
N ILE A 239 2.37 -3.99 12.28
CA ILE A 239 1.22 -4.87 12.48
C ILE A 239 0.46 -4.42 13.73
N ALA A 240 -0.85 -4.63 13.74
CA ALA A 240 -1.70 -4.32 14.88
C ALA A 240 -2.85 -5.32 14.95
N GLN A 241 -3.23 -5.78 16.15
CA GLN A 241 -4.31 -6.74 16.37
C GLN A 241 -5.56 -6.05 16.94
N LYS A 242 -6.71 -6.54 16.53
CA LYS A 242 -8.00 -6.23 17.18
C LYS A 242 -8.25 -7.09 18.41
#